data_d34f153e8bff1718940c04e2e651daf0
#
_entry.id   d34f153e8bff1718940c04e2e651daf0
#
_cell.length_a   1.000
_cell.length_b   1.000
_cell.length_c   1.000
_cell.angle_alpha   90.00
_cell.angle_beta   90.00
_cell.angle_gamma   90.00
#
_symmetry.space_group_name_H-M   'P 1'
#
loop_
_entity.id
_entity.type
_entity.pdbx_description
1 polymer ?
#
loop_
_entity_poly.entity_id
_entity_poly.type
_entity_poly.pdbx_seq_one_letter_code
_entity_poly.pdbx_strand_id
1 'polypeptide(L)'
;GVVVTNVGDSRAYHITEDGITRITKDHSLVESMVDRGDITAEEARRHHSRNLITRALGPDISADCDGYICPMNAGEYLLLCSDGLVNTVTDQEMLFEVIHGDGPDTCLDRLLAIAKRQGAPDNVTAVLMQKQ
;
A
#
# COMPACT_ATOMS: atom_id res chain seq x y z
N GLY A 1 0.53 -19.13 -5.38
CA GLY A 1 0.54 -17.68 -5.54
C GLY A 1 -0.77 -17.04 -5.12
N VAL A 2 -0.77 -15.75 -5.15
CA VAL A 2 -1.93 -14.94 -4.77
C VAL A 2 -2.34 -14.07 -5.96
N VAL A 3 -3.65 -13.97 -6.19
CA VAL A 3 -4.20 -13.03 -7.17
C VAL A 3 -4.68 -11.79 -6.41
N VAL A 4 -4.20 -10.63 -6.81
CA VAL A 4 -4.59 -9.34 -6.22
C VAL A 4 -5.36 -8.54 -7.27
N THR A 5 -6.54 -8.08 -6.91
CA THR A 5 -7.31 -7.16 -7.76
C THR A 5 -7.41 -5.82 -7.06
N ASN A 6 -7.31 -4.74 -7.83
CA ASN A 6 -7.25 -3.39 -7.27
C ASN A 6 -8.12 -2.39 -8.03
N VAL A 7 -8.88 -1.60 -7.27
CA VAL A 7 -9.56 -0.40 -7.75
C VAL A 7 -9.32 0.70 -6.73
N GLY A 8 -8.63 1.77 -7.12
CA GLY A 8 -8.35 2.89 -6.22
C GLY A 8 -6.89 3.03 -5.86
N ASP A 9 -6.62 3.64 -4.70
CA ASP A 9 -5.28 3.96 -4.21
C ASP A 9 -4.84 3.20 -2.96
N SER A 10 -5.61 2.23 -2.51
CA SER A 10 -5.13 1.24 -1.55
C SER A 10 -4.07 0.38 -2.23
N ARG A 11 -3.11 -0.10 -1.46
CA ARG A 11 -1.95 -0.81 -2.01
C ARG A 11 -1.79 -2.20 -1.44
N ALA A 12 -1.16 -3.06 -2.24
CA ALA A 12 -0.66 -4.37 -1.82
C ALA A 12 0.86 -4.41 -1.97
N TYR A 13 1.53 -4.88 -0.93
CA TYR A 13 2.99 -5.07 -0.92
C TYR A 13 3.33 -6.53 -0.67
N HIS A 14 4.31 -7.03 -1.43
CA HIS A 14 4.93 -8.32 -1.17
C HIS A 14 6.20 -8.08 -0.36
N ILE A 15 6.30 -8.72 0.81
CA ILE A 15 7.40 -8.50 1.74
C ILE A 15 8.10 -9.83 2.02
N THR A 16 9.41 -9.84 1.81
CA THR A 16 10.30 -10.96 2.11
C THR A 16 11.47 -10.45 2.94
N GLU A 17 12.32 -11.36 3.41
CA GLU A 17 13.56 -10.96 4.08
C GLU A 17 14.47 -10.12 3.19
N ASP A 18 14.35 -10.27 1.88
CA ASP A 18 15.20 -9.58 0.91
C ASP A 18 14.68 -8.19 0.54
N GLY A 19 13.41 -7.88 0.81
CA GLY A 19 12.90 -6.57 0.49
C GLY A 19 11.39 -6.48 0.41
N ILE A 20 10.92 -5.30 0.02
CA ILE A 20 9.52 -4.96 -0.16
C ILE A 20 9.28 -4.55 -1.60
N THR A 21 8.20 -5.06 -2.19
CA THR A 21 7.81 -4.74 -3.57
C THR A 21 6.34 -4.35 -3.58
N ARG A 22 6.03 -3.17 -4.11
CA ARG A 22 4.64 -2.77 -4.35
C ARG A 22 4.10 -3.56 -5.53
N ILE A 23 3.00 -4.27 -5.32
CA ILE A 23 2.35 -5.09 -6.35
C ILE A 23 1.41 -4.23 -7.20
N THR A 24 0.62 -3.37 -6.54
CA THR A 24 -0.44 -2.62 -7.19
C THR A 24 0.02 -1.26 -7.67
N LYS A 25 -0.68 -0.74 -8.69
CA LYS A 25 -0.51 0.62 -9.17
C LYS A 25 -1.72 1.44 -8.76
N ASP A 26 -1.47 2.61 -8.17
CA ASP A 26 -2.55 3.46 -7.68
C ASP A 26 -3.40 4.02 -8.82
N HIS A 27 -4.71 4.01 -8.63
CA HIS A 27 -5.64 4.75 -9.50
C HIS A 27 -5.84 6.14 -8.90
N SER A 28 -4.84 7.01 -9.09
CA SER A 28 -4.83 8.36 -8.54
C SER A 28 -4.30 9.37 -9.54
N LEU A 29 -4.65 10.64 -9.34
CA LEU A 29 -4.17 11.72 -10.19
C LEU A 29 -2.64 11.82 -10.14
N VAL A 30 -2.05 11.78 -8.94
CA VAL A 30 -0.60 11.92 -8.78
C VAL A 30 0.17 10.77 -9.40
N GLU A 31 -0.36 9.54 -9.36
CA GLU A 31 0.26 8.40 -10.03
C GLU A 31 0.28 8.60 -11.55
N SER A 32 -0.79 9.13 -12.11
CA SER A 32 -0.85 9.48 -13.54
C SER A 32 0.20 10.55 -13.88
N MET A 33 0.42 11.52 -13.01
CA MET A 33 1.43 12.56 -13.20
C MET A 33 2.85 12.00 -13.14
N VAL A 34 3.10 11.05 -12.25
CA VAL A 34 4.39 10.34 -12.18
C VAL A 34 4.64 9.57 -13.48
N ASP A 35 3.63 8.84 -13.96
CA ASP A 35 3.73 8.07 -15.21
C ASP A 35 4.06 8.93 -16.43
N ARG A 36 3.50 10.14 -16.48
CA ARG A 36 3.78 11.08 -17.57
C ARG A 36 5.13 11.81 -17.40
N GLY A 37 5.79 11.63 -16.27
CA GLY A 37 7.04 12.32 -15.98
C GLY A 37 6.87 13.75 -15.49
N ASP A 38 5.64 14.18 -15.16
CA ASP A 38 5.37 15.54 -14.68
C ASP A 38 5.93 15.79 -13.29
N ILE A 39 5.91 14.75 -12.43
CA ILE A 39 6.45 14.80 -11.08
C ILE A 39 7.16 13.49 -10.75
N THR A 40 8.00 13.51 -9.71
CA THR A 40 8.63 12.30 -9.17
C THR A 40 7.71 11.60 -8.18
N ALA A 41 8.01 10.35 -7.85
CA ALA A 41 7.29 9.60 -6.82
C ALA A 41 7.36 10.30 -5.46
N GLU A 42 8.51 10.90 -5.11
CA GLU A 42 8.66 11.65 -3.86
C GLU A 42 7.81 12.92 -3.85
N GLU A 43 7.75 13.64 -4.97
CA GLU A 43 6.89 14.81 -5.11
C GLU A 43 5.41 14.43 -5.00
N ALA A 44 5.02 13.25 -5.52
CA ALA A 44 3.65 12.75 -5.44
C ALA A 44 3.20 12.57 -3.98
N ARG A 45 4.07 12.10 -3.10
CA ARG A 45 3.76 11.91 -1.68
C ARG A 45 3.37 13.21 -0.97
N ARG A 46 3.87 14.34 -1.46
CA ARG A 46 3.67 15.67 -0.86
C ARG A 46 2.71 16.54 -1.66
N HIS A 47 2.21 16.03 -2.78
CA HIS A 47 1.35 16.80 -3.67
C HIS A 47 0.02 17.13 -2.98
N HIS A 48 -0.50 18.34 -3.19
CA HIS A 48 -1.77 18.77 -2.59
C HIS A 48 -2.96 17.94 -3.09
N SER A 49 -2.88 17.34 -4.27
CA SER A 49 -3.91 16.48 -4.85
C SER A 49 -3.65 14.99 -4.66
N ARG A 50 -2.77 14.60 -3.73
CA ARG A 50 -2.37 13.19 -3.53
C ARG A 50 -3.53 12.26 -3.13
N ASN A 51 -4.64 12.81 -2.63
CA ASN A 51 -5.79 12.03 -2.19
C ASN A 51 -6.88 11.91 -3.27
N LEU A 52 -6.67 12.46 -4.47
CA LEU A 52 -7.65 12.35 -5.55
C LEU A 52 -7.50 11.01 -6.27
N ILE A 53 -8.53 10.19 -6.19
CA ILE A 53 -8.58 8.89 -6.87
C ILE A 53 -9.23 9.05 -8.24
N THR A 54 -8.82 8.20 -9.19
CA THR A 54 -9.35 8.20 -10.56
C THR A 54 -10.27 7.01 -10.86
N ARG A 55 -10.28 6.01 -9.97
CA ARG A 55 -11.20 4.86 -10.06
C ARG A 55 -11.70 4.50 -8.67
N ALA A 56 -12.99 4.15 -8.58
CA ALA A 56 -13.61 3.70 -7.34
C ALA A 56 -14.77 2.77 -7.64
N LEU A 57 -15.08 1.88 -6.69
CA LEU A 57 -16.29 1.06 -6.76
C LEU A 57 -17.52 1.91 -6.39
N GLY A 58 -18.62 1.69 -7.10
CA GLY A 58 -19.93 2.23 -6.74
C GLY A 58 -20.43 3.44 -7.53
N PRO A 59 -19.58 4.40 -7.97
CA PRO A 59 -20.08 5.54 -8.77
C PRO A 59 -20.62 5.13 -10.12
N ASP A 60 -20.05 4.11 -10.75
CA ASP A 60 -20.42 3.64 -12.07
C ASP A 60 -21.00 2.23 -11.99
N ILE A 61 -21.76 1.83 -13.03
CA ILE A 61 -22.32 0.47 -13.15
C ILE A 61 -21.22 -0.58 -13.19
N SER A 62 -20.10 -0.26 -13.82
CA SER A 62 -18.91 -1.10 -13.84
C SER A 62 -17.67 -0.27 -13.50
N ALA A 63 -16.71 -0.87 -12.81
CA ALA A 63 -15.43 -0.26 -12.52
C ALA A 63 -14.34 -1.11 -13.15
N ASP A 64 -13.36 -0.46 -13.82
CA ASP A 64 -12.18 -1.13 -14.32
C ASP A 64 -11.27 -1.47 -13.15
N CYS A 65 -10.95 -2.75 -12.98
CA CYS A 65 -9.99 -3.19 -11.99
C CYS A 65 -8.73 -3.73 -12.67
N ASP A 66 -7.60 -3.59 -11.98
CA ASP A 66 -6.35 -4.21 -12.39
C ASP A 66 -6.16 -5.51 -11.61
N GLY A 67 -5.64 -6.53 -12.29
CA GLY A 67 -5.34 -7.81 -11.68
C GLY A 67 -3.83 -8.11 -11.72
N TYR A 68 -3.33 -8.67 -10.63
CA TYR A 68 -1.91 -9.00 -10.49
C TYR A 68 -1.77 -10.42 -9.95
N ILE A 69 -0.76 -11.14 -10.44
CA ILE A 69 -0.41 -12.44 -9.88
C ILE A 69 0.89 -12.27 -9.10
N CYS A 70 0.87 -12.63 -7.83
CA CYS A 70 2.03 -12.54 -6.96
C CYS A 70 2.43 -13.95 -6.50
N PRO A 71 3.52 -14.51 -7.04
CA PRO A 71 4.08 -15.76 -6.52
C PRO A 71 4.60 -15.53 -5.10
N MET A 72 4.22 -16.40 -4.17
CA MET A 72 4.67 -16.31 -2.77
C MET A 72 5.19 -17.66 -2.30
N ASN A 73 6.31 -17.62 -1.60
CA ASN A 73 6.86 -18.78 -0.90
C ASN A 73 6.42 -18.80 0.56
N ALA A 74 6.50 -19.96 1.19
CA ALA A 74 6.19 -20.07 2.62
C ALA A 74 7.03 -19.09 3.44
N GLY A 75 6.41 -18.44 4.41
CA GLY A 75 7.06 -17.45 5.28
C GLY A 75 7.02 -16.02 4.75
N GLU A 76 6.69 -15.81 3.49
CA GLU A 76 6.59 -14.47 2.93
C GLU A 76 5.24 -13.82 3.28
N TYR A 77 5.21 -12.50 3.19
CA TYR A 77 4.07 -11.71 3.63
C TYR A 77 3.42 -10.93 2.49
N LEU A 78 2.11 -10.72 2.64
CA LEU A 78 1.36 -9.78 1.83
C LEU A 78 0.74 -8.74 2.76
N LEU A 79 1.01 -7.48 2.51
CA LEU A 79 0.46 -6.36 3.28
C LEU A 79 -0.50 -5.57 2.39
N LEU A 80 -1.75 -5.47 2.81
CA LEU A 80 -2.74 -4.59 2.17
C LEU A 80 -2.94 -3.37 3.05
N CYS A 81 -2.92 -2.18 2.48
CA CYS A 81 -3.06 -0.97 3.27
C CYS A 81 -3.77 0.15 2.51
N SER A 82 -4.48 0.98 3.28
CA SER A 82 -5.10 2.20 2.78
C SER A 82 -4.09 3.32 2.58
N ASP A 83 -4.50 4.39 1.89
CA ASP A 83 -3.65 5.55 1.63
C ASP A 83 -3.18 6.24 2.91
N GLY A 84 -3.96 6.20 3.98
CA GLY A 84 -3.56 6.76 5.27
C GLY A 84 -2.26 6.17 5.81
N LEU A 85 -2.04 4.87 5.60
CA LEU A 85 -0.78 4.23 5.96
C LEU A 85 0.33 4.58 4.96
N VAL A 86 0.02 4.49 3.67
CA VAL A 86 0.99 4.75 2.59
C VAL A 86 1.57 6.16 2.68
N ASN A 87 0.74 7.16 2.99
CA ASN A 87 1.17 8.55 3.05
C ASN A 87 2.01 8.88 4.29
N THR A 88 2.00 8.03 5.31
CA THR A 88 2.63 8.31 6.60
C THR A 88 3.75 7.35 6.98
N VAL A 89 3.75 6.14 6.42
CA VAL A 89 4.75 5.09 6.70
C VAL A 89 5.51 4.78 5.42
N THR A 90 6.83 4.84 5.47
CA THR A 90 7.67 4.55 4.29
C THR A 90 7.74 3.04 4.03
N ASP A 91 8.09 2.68 2.80
CA ASP A 91 8.30 1.27 2.44
C ASP A 91 9.34 0.60 3.32
N GLN A 92 10.42 1.32 3.65
CA GLN A 92 11.49 0.79 4.51
C GLN A 92 11.00 0.57 5.95
N GLU A 93 10.17 1.45 6.46
CA GLU A 93 9.56 1.27 7.78
C GLU A 93 8.62 0.06 7.80
N MET A 94 7.83 -0.12 6.73
CA MET A 94 6.96 -1.29 6.59
C MET A 94 7.77 -2.58 6.59
N LEU A 95 8.84 -2.63 5.78
CA LEU A 95 9.72 -3.78 5.70
C LEU A 95 10.35 -4.10 7.05
N PHE A 96 10.90 -3.10 7.73
CA PHE A 96 11.54 -3.29 9.02
C PHE A 96 10.57 -3.86 10.05
N GLU A 97 9.38 -3.28 10.18
CA GLU A 97 8.41 -3.71 11.19
C GLU A 97 7.85 -5.11 10.91
N VAL A 98 7.66 -5.46 9.63
CA VAL A 98 7.16 -6.79 9.27
C VAL A 98 8.22 -7.87 9.53
N ILE A 99 9.46 -7.62 9.12
CA ILE A 99 10.53 -8.63 9.21
C ILE A 99 11.10 -8.74 10.63
N HIS A 100 11.26 -7.62 11.31
CA HIS A 100 11.89 -7.58 12.66
C HIS A 100 10.88 -7.44 13.79
N GLY A 101 9.57 -7.48 13.51
CA GLY A 101 8.55 -7.43 14.54
C GLY A 101 8.39 -8.76 15.28
N ASP A 102 7.68 -8.70 16.40
CA ASP A 102 7.46 -9.86 17.27
C ASP A 102 6.23 -10.68 16.86
N GLY A 103 5.78 -10.53 15.62
CA GLY A 103 4.65 -11.22 15.06
C GLY A 103 3.68 -10.27 14.35
N PRO A 104 2.72 -10.81 13.55
CA PRO A 104 1.83 -10.00 12.74
C PRO A 104 1.01 -8.98 13.51
N ASP A 105 0.43 -9.36 14.64
CA ASP A 105 -0.42 -8.45 15.43
C ASP A 105 0.38 -7.28 15.99
N THR A 106 1.55 -7.54 16.55
CA THR A 106 2.44 -6.50 17.09
C THR A 106 2.95 -5.59 15.97
N CYS A 107 3.25 -6.15 14.81
CA CYS A 107 3.70 -5.40 13.65
C CYS A 107 2.64 -4.38 13.21
N LEU A 108 1.39 -4.79 13.09
CA LEU A 108 0.30 -3.89 12.68
C LEU A 108 0.12 -2.76 13.68
N ASP A 109 0.16 -3.05 14.99
CA ASP A 109 0.06 -2.02 16.03
C ASP A 109 1.19 -0.99 15.91
N ARG A 110 2.41 -1.42 15.61
CA ARG A 110 3.56 -0.53 15.42
C ARG A 110 3.39 0.33 14.17
N LEU A 111 2.94 -0.25 13.06
CA LEU A 111 2.68 0.51 11.84
C LEU A 111 1.63 1.58 12.05
N LEU A 112 0.54 1.25 12.75
CA LEU A 112 -0.49 2.21 13.08
C LEU A 112 0.03 3.31 14.01
N ALA A 113 0.90 2.98 14.96
CA ALA A 113 1.53 3.96 15.85
C ALA A 113 2.43 4.92 15.08
N ILE A 114 3.21 4.43 14.11
CA ILE A 114 4.04 5.27 13.25
C ILE A 114 3.17 6.22 12.44
N ALA A 115 2.12 5.69 11.81
CA ALA A 115 1.18 6.48 11.03
C ALA A 115 0.57 7.62 11.86
N LYS A 116 0.14 7.30 13.07
CA LYS A 116 -0.46 8.27 13.98
C LYS A 116 0.52 9.38 14.36
N ARG A 117 1.77 9.02 14.65
CA ARG A 117 2.83 10.01 14.98
C ARG A 117 3.14 10.93 13.81
N GLN A 118 3.00 10.43 12.59
CA GLN A 118 3.24 11.19 11.36
C GLN A 118 2.02 11.97 10.88
N GLY A 119 0.97 12.04 11.69
CA GLY A 119 -0.20 12.86 11.40
C GLY A 119 -1.23 12.21 10.48
N ALA A 120 -1.31 10.88 10.46
CA ALA A 120 -2.33 10.18 9.67
C ALA A 120 -3.74 10.61 10.09
N PRO A 121 -4.68 10.70 9.13
CA PRO A 121 -6.08 10.88 9.45
C PRO A 121 -6.63 9.64 10.19
N ASP A 122 -7.85 9.72 10.69
CA ASP A 122 -8.47 8.64 11.47
C ASP A 122 -8.63 7.33 10.68
N ASN A 123 -8.69 7.42 9.35
CA ASN A 123 -8.94 6.26 8.49
C ASN A 123 -7.63 5.63 8.02
N VAL A 124 -7.07 4.74 8.84
CA VAL A 124 -5.91 3.93 8.49
C VAL A 124 -6.29 2.46 8.66
N THR A 125 -6.16 1.68 7.59
CA THR A 125 -6.49 0.26 7.60
C THR A 125 -5.33 -0.53 7.02
N ALA A 126 -5.01 -1.65 7.66
CA ALA A 126 -3.98 -2.57 7.17
C ALA A 126 -4.36 -4.01 7.48
N VAL A 127 -4.03 -4.90 6.55
CA VAL A 127 -4.19 -6.35 6.70
C VAL A 127 -2.88 -7.00 6.34
N LEU A 128 -2.35 -7.84 7.22
CA LEU A 128 -1.11 -8.57 7.00
C LEU A 128 -1.40 -10.06 6.93
N MET A 129 -0.93 -10.69 5.87
CA MET A 129 -1.04 -12.13 5.66
C MET A 129 0.34 -12.74 5.50
N GLN A 130 0.55 -13.90 6.11
CA GLN A 130 1.76 -14.69 5.93
C GLN A 130 1.40 -16.02 5.30
N LYS A 131 2.15 -16.41 4.28
CA LYS A 131 1.98 -17.73 3.68
C LYS A 131 2.56 -18.82 4.60
N GLN A 132 1.76 -19.83 4.87
CA GLN A 132 2.18 -20.97 5.67
C GLN A 132 2.98 -21.99 4.87
#